data_13a7c8aec869e04683aa46ee6ea9dbd9
#
_entry.id   13a7c8aec869e04683aa46ee6ea9dbd9
#
_cell.length_a   1.000
_cell.length_b   1.000
_cell.length_c   1.000
_cell.angle_alpha   90.00
_cell.angle_beta   90.00
_cell.angle_gamma   90.00
#
_symmetry.space_group_name_H-M   'P 1'
#
loop_
_entity.id
_entity.type
_entity.pdbx_description
1 polymer ?
#
loop_
_entity_poly.entity_id
_entity_poly.type
_entity_poly.pdbx_seq_one_letter_code
_entity_poly.pdbx_strand_id
1 'polypeptide(L)'
;MNTTGDKILNQPLPKIGEKSLFTKELEEALERGDVDFVVHSLKDLPTTLPEKKTVGAILKREDPRDCVILHDKHRHLTLETLPRGSVIGTSSSRRTAQLSRLYPNVKVQSIRGNLNTRLEKLKDRNLYDGIVLATAAVKRIGWTDQISEVLNDDNVLYAVGQGALAVECREQDEEVLSLLQPLIHHDTVLLILAERSFLKRLGGGCFAPVAVRSSINDNILSLHGQVCSTDGSEMIEDGLKCALNEEKSETTENEVENGSGEPPLKRVCKPQQLFCGISPNSANITFLEKAEKLGVNLADLLIEKGALKLLNAAREEASKDVVKIQS
;
A
#
# COMPACT_ATOMS: atom_id res chain seq x y z
N MET A 1 -11.06 -7.77 -16.63
CA MET A 1 -12.37 -7.79 -15.94
C MET A 1 -12.61 -6.40 -15.35
N ASN A 2 -13.78 -5.77 -15.51
CA ASN A 2 -14.08 -4.49 -14.87
C ASN A 2 -14.72 -4.75 -13.51
N THR A 3 -14.09 -4.29 -12.44
CA THR A 3 -14.57 -4.47 -11.06
C THR A 3 -15.70 -3.48 -10.74
N THR A 4 -16.43 -3.73 -9.64
CA THR A 4 -17.45 -2.81 -9.13
C THR A 4 -16.85 -1.44 -8.81
N GLY A 5 -15.62 -1.38 -8.32
CA GLY A 5 -14.89 -0.14 -8.07
C GLY A 5 -14.61 0.70 -9.32
N ASP A 6 -14.42 0.05 -10.48
CA ASP A 6 -14.24 0.73 -11.76
C ASP A 6 -15.56 1.34 -12.30
N LYS A 7 -16.69 0.78 -11.92
CA LYS A 7 -18.03 1.21 -12.38
C LYS A 7 -18.59 2.38 -11.59
N ILE A 8 -18.19 2.56 -10.32
CA ILE A 8 -18.70 3.62 -9.44
C ILE A 8 -17.87 4.88 -9.59
N LEU A 9 -18.29 5.80 -10.45
CA LEU A 9 -17.58 7.05 -10.76
C LEU A 9 -18.07 8.26 -9.95
N ASN A 10 -19.26 8.17 -9.32
CA ASN A 10 -19.96 9.34 -8.78
C ASN A 10 -19.83 9.55 -7.27
N GLN A 11 -19.20 8.62 -6.53
CA GLN A 11 -19.03 8.70 -5.08
C GLN A 11 -17.55 8.52 -4.68
N PRO A 12 -17.04 9.22 -3.65
CA PRO A 12 -15.70 8.98 -3.10
C PRO A 12 -15.57 7.55 -2.56
N LEU A 13 -14.42 6.88 -2.77
CA LEU A 13 -14.16 5.52 -2.26
C LEU A 13 -14.45 5.35 -0.76
N PRO A 14 -14.12 6.33 0.11
CA PRO A 14 -14.49 6.29 1.51
C PRO A 14 -15.97 6.15 1.79
N LYS A 15 -16.82 6.60 0.87
CA LYS A 15 -18.29 6.63 1.03
C LYS A 15 -18.96 5.31 0.68
N ILE A 16 -18.23 4.35 0.07
CA ILE A 16 -18.82 3.12 -0.43
C ILE A 16 -18.74 1.97 0.59
N GLY A 17 -17.96 2.12 1.69
CA GLY A 17 -17.97 1.24 2.86
C GLY A 17 -17.45 -0.20 2.65
N GLU A 18 -17.15 -0.62 1.44
CA GLU A 18 -16.71 -1.98 1.14
C GLU A 18 -15.19 -2.06 0.95
N LYS A 19 -14.55 -2.87 1.80
CA LYS A 19 -13.11 -3.10 1.80
C LYS A 19 -12.57 -3.82 0.55
N SER A 20 -13.45 -4.32 -0.33
CA SER A 20 -13.08 -5.24 -1.44
C SER A 20 -13.66 -4.84 -2.79
N LEU A 21 -13.97 -3.56 -3.02
CA LEU A 21 -14.61 -3.08 -4.27
C LEU A 21 -13.83 -3.38 -5.56
N PHE A 22 -12.52 -3.55 -5.45
CA PHE A 22 -11.64 -3.84 -6.59
C PHE A 22 -11.16 -5.29 -6.64
N THR A 23 -11.38 -6.07 -5.56
CA THR A 23 -10.83 -7.41 -5.43
C THR A 23 -11.90 -8.50 -5.40
N LYS A 24 -13.12 -8.19 -4.94
CA LYS A 24 -14.17 -9.17 -4.68
C LYS A 24 -14.48 -10.10 -5.87
N GLU A 25 -14.72 -9.56 -7.05
CA GLU A 25 -15.04 -10.37 -8.23
C GLU A 25 -13.84 -11.24 -8.66
N LEU A 26 -12.63 -10.76 -8.42
CA LEU A 26 -11.40 -11.50 -8.71
C LEU A 26 -11.18 -12.61 -7.68
N GLU A 27 -11.43 -12.31 -6.41
CA GLU A 27 -11.36 -13.28 -5.30
C GLU A 27 -12.41 -14.38 -5.44
N GLU A 28 -13.63 -14.05 -5.91
CA GLU A 28 -14.67 -15.03 -6.24
C GLU A 28 -14.28 -15.91 -7.43
N ALA A 29 -13.61 -15.37 -8.44
CA ALA A 29 -13.10 -16.15 -9.57
C ALA A 29 -12.00 -17.15 -9.13
N LEU A 30 -11.10 -16.72 -8.21
CA LEU A 30 -10.12 -17.62 -7.57
C LEU A 30 -10.80 -18.76 -6.79
N GLU A 31 -11.87 -18.44 -6.05
CA GLU A 31 -12.60 -19.40 -5.22
C GLU A 31 -13.33 -20.45 -6.06
N ARG A 32 -13.90 -20.06 -7.20
CA ARG A 32 -14.55 -20.97 -8.14
C ARG A 32 -13.58 -21.78 -8.99
N GLY A 33 -12.27 -21.43 -8.96
CA GLY A 33 -11.27 -22.06 -9.82
C GLY A 33 -11.32 -21.60 -11.30
N ASP A 34 -11.97 -20.46 -11.57
CA ASP A 34 -12.04 -19.86 -12.91
C ASP A 34 -10.66 -19.31 -13.35
N VAL A 35 -9.83 -18.98 -12.36
CA VAL A 35 -8.44 -18.52 -12.52
C VAL A 35 -7.57 -19.14 -11.43
N ASP A 36 -6.26 -19.25 -11.69
CA ASP A 36 -5.29 -19.83 -10.76
C ASP A 36 -4.64 -18.75 -9.87
N PHE A 37 -4.51 -17.54 -10.38
CA PHE A 37 -3.98 -16.40 -9.64
C PHE A 37 -4.54 -15.08 -10.17
N VAL A 38 -4.39 -14.03 -9.39
CA VAL A 38 -4.79 -12.66 -9.72
C VAL A 38 -3.65 -11.70 -9.44
N VAL A 39 -3.43 -10.73 -10.33
CA VAL A 39 -2.41 -9.69 -10.16
C VAL A 39 -3.06 -8.39 -9.72
N HIS A 40 -2.55 -7.82 -8.62
CA HIS A 40 -3.03 -6.57 -8.04
C HIS A 40 -1.95 -5.50 -7.98
N SER A 41 -2.36 -4.24 -8.06
CA SER A 41 -1.60 -3.17 -7.45
C SER A 41 -1.66 -3.37 -5.94
N LEU A 42 -0.53 -3.63 -5.29
CA LEU A 42 -0.51 -4.07 -3.88
C LEU A 42 -1.17 -3.08 -2.92
N LYS A 43 -1.11 -1.78 -3.20
CA LYS A 43 -1.76 -0.75 -2.39
C LYS A 43 -3.29 -0.87 -2.31
N ASP A 44 -3.89 -1.56 -3.27
CA ASP A 44 -5.33 -1.75 -3.36
C ASP A 44 -5.78 -3.06 -2.69
N LEU A 45 -4.81 -3.92 -2.30
CA LEU A 45 -5.05 -5.18 -1.64
C LEU A 45 -5.12 -5.00 -0.11
N PRO A 46 -6.21 -5.43 0.57
CA PRO A 46 -6.35 -5.27 2.01
C PRO A 46 -5.22 -5.99 2.78
N THR A 47 -4.86 -5.46 3.96
CA THR A 47 -3.82 -6.06 4.82
C THR A 47 -4.23 -7.37 5.47
N THR A 48 -5.53 -7.69 5.48
CA THR A 48 -6.09 -8.98 5.88
C THR A 48 -6.84 -9.51 4.68
N LEU A 49 -6.40 -10.63 4.15
CA LEU A 49 -7.03 -11.30 3.02
C LEU A 49 -8.22 -12.16 3.48
N PRO A 50 -9.15 -12.48 2.59
CA PRO A 50 -10.16 -13.52 2.84
C PRO A 50 -9.50 -14.86 3.17
N GLU A 51 -10.24 -15.73 3.86
CA GLU A 51 -9.77 -17.07 4.19
C GLU A 51 -9.32 -17.85 2.95
N LYS A 52 -8.33 -18.73 3.12
CA LYS A 52 -7.76 -19.60 2.09
C LYS A 52 -7.08 -18.87 0.92
N LYS A 53 -6.78 -17.59 1.06
CA LYS A 53 -6.07 -16.79 0.07
C LYS A 53 -4.76 -16.26 0.64
N THR A 54 -3.75 -16.16 -0.23
CA THR A 54 -2.43 -15.65 0.14
C THR A 54 -1.84 -14.82 -1.00
N VAL A 55 -0.93 -13.92 -0.65
CA VAL A 55 -0.01 -13.30 -1.61
C VAL A 55 1.14 -14.27 -1.83
N GLY A 56 1.11 -15.00 -2.95
CA GLY A 56 2.13 -15.98 -3.32
C GLY A 56 3.41 -15.34 -3.84
N ALA A 57 3.32 -14.15 -4.47
CA ALA A 57 4.50 -13.41 -4.91
C ALA A 57 4.32 -11.90 -4.83
N ILE A 58 5.40 -11.19 -4.53
CA ILE A 58 5.53 -9.74 -4.66
C ILE A 58 6.71 -9.45 -5.58
N LEU A 59 6.44 -8.76 -6.67
CA LEU A 59 7.41 -8.45 -7.70
C LEU A 59 8.32 -7.29 -7.27
N LYS A 60 9.45 -7.12 -7.97
CA LYS A 60 10.33 -5.97 -7.77
C LYS A 60 9.53 -4.67 -7.85
N ARG A 61 9.65 -3.85 -6.81
CA ARG A 61 8.92 -2.58 -6.67
C ARG A 61 9.39 -1.57 -7.71
N GLU A 62 8.45 -0.96 -8.41
CA GLU A 62 8.68 0.23 -9.22
C GLU A 62 8.66 1.46 -8.31
N ASP A 63 9.10 2.61 -8.80
CA ASP A 63 9.17 3.88 -8.06
C ASP A 63 7.88 4.14 -7.26
N PRO A 64 7.94 4.11 -5.91
CA PRO A 64 6.76 4.23 -5.06
C PRO A 64 6.24 5.67 -4.94
N ARG A 65 7.01 6.66 -5.38
CA ARG A 65 6.69 8.08 -5.21
C ARG A 65 5.46 8.49 -5.99
N ASP A 66 4.89 9.61 -5.60
CA ASP A 66 3.87 10.28 -6.37
C ASP A 66 4.52 11.21 -7.42
N CYS A 67 3.79 11.45 -8.50
CA CYS A 67 4.19 12.41 -9.52
C CYS A 67 3.04 13.37 -9.82
N VAL A 68 3.40 14.52 -10.37
CA VAL A 68 2.50 15.55 -10.83
C VAL A 68 2.50 15.56 -12.36
N ILE A 69 1.30 15.58 -12.92
CA ILE A 69 1.10 15.93 -14.34
C ILE A 69 0.40 17.28 -14.34
N LEU A 70 1.08 18.31 -14.83
CA LEU A 70 0.53 19.65 -14.95
C LEU A 70 -0.18 19.82 -16.29
N HIS A 71 -1.17 20.69 -16.31
CA HIS A 71 -1.80 21.16 -17.55
C HIS A 71 -0.74 21.82 -18.45
N ASP A 72 -0.85 21.68 -19.76
CA ASP A 72 0.16 22.15 -20.74
C ASP A 72 0.56 23.62 -20.52
N LYS A 73 -0.38 24.48 -20.12
CA LYS A 73 -0.11 25.90 -19.80
C LYS A 73 0.90 26.11 -18.65
N HIS A 74 1.08 25.08 -17.79
CA HIS A 74 1.94 25.11 -16.61
C HIS A 74 3.06 24.07 -16.66
N ARG A 75 3.28 23.39 -17.79
CA ARG A 75 4.18 22.24 -17.90
C ARG A 75 5.63 22.53 -17.47
N HIS A 76 6.05 23.77 -17.50
CA HIS A 76 7.39 24.25 -17.12
C HIS A 76 7.52 24.60 -15.63
N LEU A 77 6.43 24.48 -14.86
CA LEU A 77 6.38 24.80 -13.43
C LEU A 77 6.45 23.53 -12.58
N THR A 78 6.55 23.73 -11.25
CA THR A 78 6.43 22.72 -10.20
C THR A 78 5.26 23.06 -9.29
N LEU A 79 4.88 22.18 -8.35
CA LEU A 79 3.85 22.48 -7.36
C LEU A 79 4.17 23.76 -6.56
N GLU A 80 5.43 23.97 -6.25
CA GLU A 80 5.90 25.11 -5.48
C GLU A 80 5.77 26.43 -6.25
N THR A 81 6.02 26.40 -7.57
CA THR A 81 6.04 27.57 -8.43
C THR A 81 4.71 27.85 -9.15
N LEU A 82 3.69 27.02 -8.92
CA LEU A 82 2.36 27.25 -9.48
C LEU A 82 1.75 28.55 -8.97
N PRO A 83 0.96 29.25 -9.80
CA PRO A 83 0.21 30.43 -9.38
C PRO A 83 -0.68 30.14 -8.17
N ARG A 84 -0.81 31.13 -7.28
CA ARG A 84 -1.68 30.99 -6.10
C ARG A 84 -3.13 30.73 -6.50
N GLY A 85 -3.72 29.70 -5.89
CA GLY A 85 -5.09 29.29 -6.18
C GLY A 85 -5.22 28.25 -7.27
N SER A 86 -4.09 27.79 -7.86
CA SER A 86 -4.08 26.67 -8.81
C SER A 86 -4.73 25.42 -8.23
N VAL A 87 -5.49 24.70 -9.04
CA VAL A 87 -6.30 23.56 -8.61
C VAL A 87 -5.59 22.24 -8.95
N ILE A 88 -5.28 21.45 -7.92
CA ILE A 88 -4.64 20.14 -8.04
C ILE A 88 -5.64 19.02 -7.77
N GLY A 89 -5.81 18.14 -8.77
CA GLY A 89 -6.76 17.02 -8.73
C GLY A 89 -6.20 15.80 -8.00
N THR A 90 -6.82 15.40 -6.88
CA THR A 90 -6.64 14.10 -6.24
C THR A 90 -7.86 13.75 -5.40
N SER A 91 -8.18 12.43 -5.29
CA SER A 91 -9.23 11.93 -4.37
C SER A 91 -8.63 11.12 -3.21
N SER A 92 -7.31 11.13 -3.06
CA SER A 92 -6.61 10.45 -1.98
C SER A 92 -6.54 11.35 -0.76
N SER A 93 -7.14 10.95 0.37
CA SER A 93 -7.06 11.66 1.65
C SER A 93 -5.60 11.90 2.08
N ARG A 94 -4.74 10.90 1.89
CA ARG A 94 -3.30 11.00 2.14
C ARG A 94 -2.65 12.15 1.34
N ARG A 95 -2.90 12.19 0.02
CA ARG A 95 -2.35 13.25 -0.84
C ARG A 95 -2.93 14.60 -0.49
N THR A 96 -4.25 14.67 -0.27
CA THR A 96 -4.93 15.91 0.13
C THR A 96 -4.28 16.50 1.38
N ALA A 97 -4.13 15.70 2.45
CA ALA A 97 -3.53 16.17 3.70
C ALA A 97 -2.10 16.70 3.51
N GLN A 98 -1.24 15.91 2.84
CA GLN A 98 0.16 16.31 2.62
C GLN A 98 0.28 17.53 1.71
N LEU A 99 -0.47 17.58 0.60
CA LEU A 99 -0.42 18.71 -0.33
C LEU A 99 -0.95 19.99 0.30
N SER A 100 -2.06 19.93 1.04
CA SER A 100 -2.61 21.10 1.74
C SER A 100 -1.62 21.67 2.76
N ARG A 101 -0.86 20.81 3.44
CA ARG A 101 0.16 21.20 4.40
C ARG A 101 1.40 21.80 3.75
N LEU A 102 1.93 21.15 2.70
CA LEU A 102 3.22 21.52 2.09
C LEU A 102 3.10 22.62 1.06
N TYR A 103 1.96 22.69 0.36
CA TYR A 103 1.74 23.63 -0.74
C TYR A 103 0.48 24.48 -0.50
N PRO A 104 0.49 25.39 0.48
CA PRO A 104 -0.69 26.19 0.84
C PRO A 104 -1.15 27.15 -0.29
N ASN A 105 -0.33 27.31 -1.32
CA ASN A 105 -0.66 28.12 -2.49
C ASN A 105 -1.64 27.43 -3.46
N VAL A 106 -1.75 26.12 -3.43
CA VAL A 106 -2.64 25.36 -4.31
C VAL A 106 -3.93 24.97 -3.58
N LYS A 107 -4.98 24.75 -4.34
CA LYS A 107 -6.24 24.17 -3.86
C LYS A 107 -6.32 22.71 -4.30
N VAL A 108 -6.63 21.83 -3.36
CA VAL A 108 -6.83 20.41 -3.68
C VAL A 108 -8.31 20.17 -3.94
N GLN A 109 -8.60 19.53 -5.07
CA GLN A 109 -9.97 19.17 -5.47
C GLN A 109 -10.06 17.70 -5.87
N SER A 110 -11.19 17.06 -5.51
CA SER A 110 -11.41 15.64 -5.84
C SER A 110 -11.51 15.42 -7.35
N ILE A 111 -10.76 14.45 -7.88
CA ILE A 111 -10.83 13.98 -9.26
C ILE A 111 -11.01 12.46 -9.28
N ARG A 112 -12.03 11.98 -9.98
CA ARG A 112 -12.40 10.56 -10.07
C ARG A 112 -12.31 10.05 -11.51
N GLY A 113 -12.24 8.73 -11.63
CA GLY A 113 -12.10 8.00 -12.87
C GLY A 113 -10.77 7.23 -12.92
N ASN A 114 -10.59 6.40 -13.94
CA ASN A 114 -9.31 5.77 -14.24
C ASN A 114 -8.27 6.80 -14.70
N LEU A 115 -7.06 6.35 -15.00
CA LEU A 115 -5.97 7.25 -15.40
C LEU A 115 -6.30 8.05 -16.67
N ASN A 116 -6.89 7.39 -17.68
CA ASN A 116 -7.30 8.06 -18.94
C ASN A 116 -8.31 9.16 -18.66
N THR A 117 -9.39 8.84 -17.92
CA THR A 117 -10.43 9.81 -17.57
C THR A 117 -9.88 11.00 -16.77
N ARG A 118 -8.90 10.79 -15.88
CA ARG A 118 -8.28 11.90 -15.13
C ARG A 118 -7.44 12.78 -16.02
N LEU A 119 -6.70 12.19 -16.96
CA LEU A 119 -5.92 12.96 -17.92
C LEU A 119 -6.81 13.77 -18.88
N GLU A 120 -7.92 13.18 -19.35
CA GLU A 120 -8.94 13.88 -20.13
C GLU A 120 -9.51 15.08 -19.36
N LYS A 121 -9.90 14.87 -18.08
CA LYS A 121 -10.40 15.95 -17.22
C LYS A 121 -9.37 17.06 -16.99
N LEU A 122 -8.07 16.73 -16.96
CA LEU A 122 -7.00 17.72 -16.89
C LEU A 122 -6.93 18.55 -18.18
N LYS A 123 -7.04 17.89 -19.36
CA LYS A 123 -6.86 18.55 -20.66
C LYS A 123 -8.09 19.33 -21.13
N ASP A 124 -9.28 18.75 -20.96
CA ASP A 124 -10.48 19.22 -21.67
C ASP A 124 -11.32 20.27 -20.92
N ARG A 125 -11.19 20.39 -19.60
CA ARG A 125 -12.17 21.15 -18.81
C ARG A 125 -11.64 22.39 -18.12
N ASN A 126 -10.37 22.72 -18.20
CA ASN A 126 -9.75 23.81 -17.43
C ASN A 126 -10.14 23.83 -15.92
N LEU A 127 -10.55 22.66 -15.40
CA LEU A 127 -10.96 22.50 -14.00
C LEU A 127 -9.77 22.29 -13.07
N TYR A 128 -8.66 21.80 -13.65
CA TYR A 128 -7.46 21.45 -12.90
C TYR A 128 -6.24 22.05 -13.56
N ASP A 129 -5.32 22.56 -12.78
CA ASP A 129 -4.00 23.01 -13.22
C ASP A 129 -2.97 21.88 -13.19
N GLY A 130 -3.28 20.80 -12.44
CA GLY A 130 -2.49 19.59 -12.36
C GLY A 130 -3.25 18.45 -11.68
N ILE A 131 -2.71 17.23 -11.81
CA ILE A 131 -3.20 16.03 -11.11
C ILE A 131 -2.03 15.29 -10.48
N VAL A 132 -2.27 14.63 -9.32
CA VAL A 132 -1.27 13.82 -8.64
C VAL A 132 -1.61 12.35 -8.78
N LEU A 133 -0.66 11.59 -9.31
CA LEU A 133 -0.76 10.16 -9.59
C LEU A 133 0.41 9.39 -8.97
N ALA A 134 0.33 8.06 -8.93
CA ALA A 134 1.48 7.22 -8.57
C ALA A 134 2.42 7.11 -9.79
N THR A 135 3.69 7.41 -9.62
CA THR A 135 4.73 7.35 -10.67
C THR A 135 4.74 6.00 -11.37
N ALA A 136 4.71 4.90 -10.60
CA ALA A 136 4.65 3.55 -11.14
C ALA A 136 3.46 3.31 -12.08
N ALA A 137 2.29 3.87 -11.77
CA ALA A 137 1.11 3.72 -12.62
C ALA A 137 1.26 4.47 -13.94
N VAL A 138 1.79 5.70 -13.89
CA VAL A 138 2.04 6.53 -15.07
C VAL A 138 3.08 5.89 -15.99
N LYS A 139 4.18 5.36 -15.42
CA LYS A 139 5.22 4.64 -16.18
C LYS A 139 4.68 3.37 -16.85
N ARG A 140 3.88 2.55 -16.14
CA ARG A 140 3.32 1.29 -16.67
C ARG A 140 2.42 1.48 -17.88
N ILE A 141 1.73 2.61 -18.00
CA ILE A 141 0.91 2.93 -19.18
C ILE A 141 1.66 3.72 -20.25
N GLY A 142 2.98 3.90 -20.09
CA GLY A 142 3.84 4.56 -21.10
C GLY A 142 3.75 6.09 -21.12
N TRP A 143 3.26 6.73 -20.04
CA TRP A 143 3.07 8.20 -20.00
C TRP A 143 4.19 8.92 -19.25
N THR A 144 5.39 8.38 -19.24
CA THR A 144 6.54 8.98 -18.56
C THR A 144 6.78 10.43 -18.99
N ASP A 145 6.60 10.72 -20.29
CA ASP A 145 6.77 12.07 -20.85
C ASP A 145 5.70 13.07 -20.39
N GLN A 146 4.62 12.62 -19.77
CA GLN A 146 3.59 13.50 -19.22
C GLN A 146 3.94 13.98 -17.80
N ILE A 147 4.92 13.34 -17.15
CA ILE A 147 5.33 13.71 -15.79
C ILE A 147 6.03 15.06 -15.82
N SER A 148 5.46 16.04 -15.10
CA SER A 148 6.07 17.36 -14.91
C SER A 148 7.06 17.33 -13.73
N GLU A 149 6.74 16.60 -12.67
CA GLU A 149 7.54 16.52 -11.46
C GLU A 149 7.31 15.17 -10.76
N VAL A 150 8.37 14.53 -10.25
CA VAL A 150 8.27 13.42 -9.29
C VAL A 150 8.48 14.00 -7.90
N LEU A 151 7.50 13.81 -7.00
CA LEU A 151 7.54 14.37 -5.66
C LEU A 151 8.61 13.69 -4.82
N ASN A 152 9.37 14.49 -4.07
CA ASN A 152 10.40 13.99 -3.16
C ASN A 152 9.73 13.27 -1.97
N ASP A 153 10.10 12.02 -1.73
CA ASP A 153 9.60 11.19 -0.64
C ASP A 153 10.17 11.51 0.75
N ASP A 154 11.07 12.48 0.85
CA ASP A 154 11.41 13.11 2.14
C ASP A 154 10.29 14.00 2.65
N ASN A 155 9.49 14.58 1.76
CA ASN A 155 8.42 15.53 2.10
C ASN A 155 7.02 14.94 1.86
N VAL A 156 6.82 14.21 0.75
CA VAL A 156 5.53 13.63 0.36
C VAL A 156 5.66 12.11 0.38
N LEU A 157 5.34 11.50 1.51
CA LEU A 157 5.37 10.06 1.69
C LEU A 157 4.28 9.38 0.87
N TYR A 158 4.57 8.15 0.42
CA TYR A 158 3.67 7.38 -0.45
C TYR A 158 2.71 6.46 0.32
N ALA A 159 1.75 5.87 -0.39
CA ALA A 159 0.82 4.91 0.20
C ALA A 159 1.50 3.56 0.45
N VAL A 160 1.09 2.86 1.50
CA VAL A 160 1.50 1.47 1.78
C VAL A 160 1.34 0.61 0.53
N GLY A 161 2.39 -0.06 0.11
CA GLY A 161 2.41 -0.94 -1.06
C GLY A 161 2.43 -0.25 -2.42
N GLN A 162 2.47 1.09 -2.49
CA GLN A 162 2.50 1.80 -3.76
C GLN A 162 3.74 1.43 -4.57
N GLY A 163 3.57 1.21 -5.88
CA GLY A 163 4.63 0.81 -6.81
C GLY A 163 4.81 -0.71 -6.95
N ALA A 164 4.44 -1.51 -5.95
CA ALA A 164 4.54 -2.96 -6.01
C ALA A 164 3.32 -3.60 -6.70
N LEU A 165 3.56 -4.72 -7.37
CA LEU A 165 2.55 -5.68 -7.83
C LEU A 165 2.59 -6.90 -6.91
N ALA A 166 1.41 -7.43 -6.60
CA ALA A 166 1.24 -8.67 -5.86
C ALA A 166 0.45 -9.68 -6.68
N VAL A 167 0.81 -10.95 -6.54
CA VAL A 167 0.08 -12.07 -7.10
C VAL A 167 -0.65 -12.79 -5.97
N GLU A 168 -1.98 -12.73 -5.97
CA GLU A 168 -2.84 -13.45 -5.04
C GLU A 168 -3.22 -14.80 -5.62
N CYS A 169 -3.18 -15.84 -4.81
CA CYS A 169 -3.58 -17.21 -5.18
C CYS A 169 -4.23 -17.92 -3.99
N ARG A 170 -4.68 -19.15 -4.20
CA ARG A 170 -5.16 -20.03 -3.12
C ARG A 170 -4.00 -20.44 -2.21
N GLU A 171 -4.18 -20.38 -0.89
CA GLU A 171 -3.15 -20.60 0.12
C GLU A 171 -2.53 -22.02 0.06
N GLN A 172 -3.34 -23.03 -0.32
CA GLN A 172 -2.93 -24.44 -0.36
C GLN A 172 -2.58 -24.94 -1.77
N ASP A 173 -2.48 -24.06 -2.76
CA ASP A 173 -2.16 -24.40 -4.13
C ASP A 173 -0.65 -24.43 -4.32
N GLU A 174 -0.02 -25.56 -3.91
CA GLU A 174 1.44 -25.72 -3.94
C GLU A 174 2.01 -25.62 -5.36
N GLU A 175 1.25 -26.04 -6.38
CA GLU A 175 1.67 -25.96 -7.79
C GLU A 175 1.78 -24.49 -8.23
N VAL A 176 0.75 -23.69 -7.96
CA VAL A 176 0.75 -22.25 -8.27
C VAL A 176 1.80 -21.53 -7.44
N LEU A 177 1.91 -21.80 -6.14
CA LEU A 177 2.93 -21.19 -5.26
C LEU A 177 4.35 -21.50 -5.78
N SER A 178 4.62 -22.73 -6.24
CA SER A 178 5.91 -23.10 -6.83
C SER A 178 6.17 -22.34 -8.14
N LEU A 179 5.16 -22.21 -8.98
CA LEU A 179 5.24 -21.47 -10.25
C LEU A 179 5.55 -19.98 -10.02
N LEU A 180 5.07 -19.41 -8.92
CA LEU A 180 5.25 -17.99 -8.59
C LEU A 180 6.61 -17.66 -7.95
N GLN A 181 7.36 -18.66 -7.46
CA GLN A 181 8.66 -18.45 -6.79
C GLN A 181 9.65 -17.56 -7.58
N PRO A 182 9.85 -17.75 -8.90
CA PRO A 182 10.79 -16.92 -9.66
C PRO A 182 10.41 -15.43 -9.75
N LEU A 183 9.17 -15.08 -9.42
CA LEU A 183 8.68 -13.69 -9.45
C LEU A 183 8.93 -12.94 -8.15
N ILE A 184 9.31 -13.64 -7.09
CA ILE A 184 9.48 -13.05 -5.76
C ILE A 184 10.74 -12.18 -5.73
N HIS A 185 10.57 -10.93 -5.30
CA HIS A 185 11.68 -10.03 -4.99
C HIS A 185 11.80 -9.84 -3.48
N HIS A 186 12.75 -10.54 -2.85
CA HIS A 186 12.87 -10.66 -1.40
C HIS A 186 12.93 -9.30 -0.67
N ASP A 187 13.76 -8.35 -1.13
CA ASP A 187 13.82 -7.03 -0.51
C ASP A 187 12.48 -6.30 -0.56
N THR A 188 11.77 -6.41 -1.71
CA THR A 188 10.43 -5.82 -1.80
C THR A 188 9.45 -6.48 -0.85
N VAL A 189 9.52 -7.80 -0.66
CA VAL A 189 8.69 -8.51 0.33
C VAL A 189 8.89 -7.94 1.73
N LEU A 190 10.14 -7.75 2.17
CA LEU A 190 10.46 -7.22 3.50
C LEU A 190 9.98 -5.77 3.68
N LEU A 191 10.21 -4.91 2.68
CA LEU A 191 9.72 -3.53 2.66
C LEU A 191 8.18 -3.50 2.81
N ILE A 192 7.51 -4.26 1.98
CA ILE A 192 6.05 -4.32 1.93
C ILE A 192 5.47 -4.91 3.22
N LEU A 193 6.09 -5.94 3.78
CA LEU A 193 5.64 -6.53 5.04
C LEU A 193 5.70 -5.51 6.18
N ALA A 194 6.80 -4.78 6.31
CA ALA A 194 6.92 -3.72 7.31
C ALA A 194 5.84 -2.63 7.14
N GLU A 195 5.60 -2.18 5.91
CA GLU A 195 4.57 -1.19 5.59
C GLU A 195 3.15 -1.71 5.90
N ARG A 196 2.83 -2.96 5.51
CA ARG A 196 1.51 -3.58 5.74
C ARG A 196 1.25 -3.84 7.22
N SER A 197 2.27 -4.28 7.96
CA SER A 197 2.17 -4.52 9.40
C SER A 197 1.93 -3.21 10.16
N PHE A 198 2.60 -2.13 9.76
CA PHE A 198 2.35 -0.79 10.26
C PHE A 198 0.89 -0.37 10.02
N LEU A 199 0.40 -0.45 8.79
CA LEU A 199 -0.98 -0.08 8.46
C LEU A 199 -2.01 -0.95 9.17
N LYS A 200 -1.77 -2.27 9.25
CA LYS A 200 -2.65 -3.23 9.93
C LYS A 200 -2.76 -2.91 11.42
N ARG A 201 -1.64 -2.62 12.08
CA ARG A 201 -1.59 -2.29 13.51
C ARG A 201 -2.31 -0.98 13.84
N LEU A 202 -2.21 0.03 12.99
CA LEU A 202 -2.98 1.28 13.09
C LEU A 202 -4.50 1.06 12.90
N GLY A 203 -4.91 -0.12 12.44
CA GLY A 203 -6.29 -0.38 12.04
C GLY A 203 -6.71 0.50 10.85
N GLY A 204 -5.74 1.02 10.10
CA GLY A 204 -5.95 1.90 8.95
C GLY A 204 -6.57 1.13 7.78
N GLY A 205 -7.51 1.79 7.10
CA GLY A 205 -8.06 1.40 5.82
C GLY A 205 -7.73 2.46 4.77
N CYS A 206 -8.29 2.33 3.57
CA CYS A 206 -8.09 3.25 2.45
C CYS A 206 -8.52 4.71 2.73
N PHE A 207 -9.13 4.99 3.89
CA PHE A 207 -9.70 6.29 4.27
C PHE A 207 -8.75 7.15 5.07
N ALA A 208 -7.82 6.52 5.79
CA ALA A 208 -6.94 7.24 6.70
C ALA A 208 -5.82 7.91 5.91
N PRO A 209 -5.47 9.17 6.22
CA PRO A 209 -4.31 9.82 5.65
C PRO A 209 -3.02 9.27 6.26
N VAL A 210 -2.74 8.01 5.95
CA VAL A 210 -1.53 7.26 6.35
C VAL A 210 -0.57 7.21 5.18
N ALA A 211 0.69 7.54 5.45
CA ALA A 211 1.77 7.53 4.48
C ALA A 211 3.00 6.81 5.04
N VAL A 212 3.83 6.29 4.16
CA VAL A 212 5.06 5.60 4.54
C VAL A 212 6.21 5.92 3.59
N ARG A 213 7.44 5.69 4.07
CA ARG A 213 8.65 5.56 3.27
C ARG A 213 9.45 4.40 3.85
N SER A 214 9.92 3.50 3.00
CA SER A 214 10.74 2.37 3.41
C SER A 214 11.94 2.18 2.49
N SER A 215 13.04 1.67 3.04
CA SER A 215 14.25 1.36 2.29
C SER A 215 15.05 0.24 2.95
N ILE A 216 15.84 -0.47 2.15
CA ILE A 216 16.89 -1.39 2.65
C ILE A 216 18.21 -0.87 2.10
N ASN A 217 19.12 -0.52 3.00
CA ASN A 217 20.49 -0.10 2.68
C ASN A 217 21.45 -0.79 3.66
N ASP A 218 22.51 -1.40 3.17
CA ASP A 218 23.52 -2.09 3.99
C ASP A 218 22.91 -3.08 5.00
N ASN A 219 21.93 -3.88 4.57
CA ASN A 219 21.15 -4.81 5.41
C ASN A 219 20.39 -4.14 6.58
N ILE A 220 20.14 -2.85 6.50
CA ILE A 220 19.28 -2.13 7.44
C ILE A 220 17.95 -1.83 6.76
N LEU A 221 16.88 -2.44 7.27
CA LEU A 221 15.52 -2.10 6.90
C LEU A 221 15.08 -0.88 7.70
N SER A 222 14.70 0.18 6.99
CA SER A 222 14.20 1.43 7.56
C SER A 222 12.74 1.63 7.16
N LEU A 223 11.91 2.04 8.10
CA LEU A 223 10.52 2.41 7.87
C LEU A 223 10.24 3.74 8.55
N HIS A 224 9.72 4.69 7.79
CA HIS A 224 9.15 5.95 8.28
C HIS A 224 7.65 5.94 8.02
N GLY A 225 6.87 6.34 9.02
CA GLY A 225 5.41 6.35 8.97
C GLY A 225 4.84 7.71 9.37
N GLN A 226 3.75 8.09 8.73
CA GLN A 226 3.08 9.37 8.96
C GLN A 226 1.57 9.17 9.00
N VAL A 227 0.91 9.85 9.95
CA VAL A 227 -0.55 9.94 10.07
C VAL A 227 -0.92 11.42 10.14
N CYS A 228 -1.82 11.87 9.26
CA CYS A 228 -2.29 13.26 9.24
C CYS A 228 -3.77 13.36 9.61
N SER A 229 -4.22 14.57 10.00
CA SER A 229 -5.64 14.94 9.89
C SER A 229 -6.05 15.03 8.41
N THR A 230 -7.33 14.95 8.13
CA THR A 230 -7.87 15.00 6.75
C THR A 230 -7.56 16.30 6.01
N ASP A 231 -7.48 17.40 6.75
CA ASP A 231 -7.13 18.74 6.25
C ASP A 231 -5.62 19.03 6.22
N GLY A 232 -4.79 18.12 6.81
CA GLY A 232 -3.35 18.28 6.92
C GLY A 232 -2.86 19.22 8.01
N SER A 233 -3.75 19.76 8.87
CA SER A 233 -3.38 20.69 9.96
C SER A 233 -2.57 20.01 11.07
N GLU A 234 -2.92 18.78 11.43
CA GLU A 234 -2.20 17.94 12.40
C GLU A 234 -1.47 16.80 11.70
N MET A 235 -0.27 16.46 12.17
CA MET A 235 0.55 15.40 11.66
C MET A 235 1.35 14.75 12.77
N ILE A 236 1.40 13.43 12.77
CA ILE A 236 2.23 12.62 13.67
C ILE A 236 3.08 11.72 12.79
N GLU A 237 4.39 11.74 12.99
CA GLU A 237 5.33 10.92 12.23
C GLU A 237 6.50 10.46 13.09
N ASP A 238 7.10 9.36 12.69
CA ASP A 238 8.36 8.82 13.21
C ASP A 238 8.96 7.79 12.27
N GLY A 239 10.18 7.33 12.58
CA GLY A 239 10.90 6.31 11.83
C GLY A 239 11.68 5.35 12.72
N LEU A 240 11.66 4.08 12.35
CA LEU A 240 12.44 3.02 13.00
C LEU A 240 13.30 2.26 11.99
N LYS A 241 14.33 1.60 12.49
CA LYS A 241 15.26 0.79 11.70
C LYS A 241 15.51 -0.55 12.39
N CYS A 242 15.72 -1.60 11.61
CA CYS A 242 16.22 -2.88 12.13
C CYS A 242 17.27 -3.48 11.19
N ALA A 243 18.25 -4.19 11.78
CA ALA A 243 19.25 -4.92 11.02
C ALA A 243 18.70 -6.26 10.54
N LEU A 244 18.91 -6.58 9.26
CA LEU A 244 18.57 -7.86 8.63
C LEU A 244 19.75 -8.85 8.68
N ASN A 245 20.50 -8.86 9.78
CA ASN A 245 21.58 -9.82 9.98
C ASN A 245 21.01 -11.12 10.54
N GLU A 246 21.54 -12.26 10.09
CA GLU A 246 21.33 -13.53 10.77
C GLU A 246 21.97 -13.42 12.15
N GLU A 247 21.19 -13.55 13.20
CA GLU A 247 21.75 -13.81 14.51
C GLU A 247 22.42 -15.19 14.44
N LYS A 248 23.72 -15.25 14.67
CA LYS A 248 24.39 -16.52 14.91
C LYS A 248 23.70 -17.11 16.14
N SER A 249 22.77 -18.05 15.93
CA SER A 249 22.31 -18.91 17.01
C SER A 249 23.55 -19.61 17.54
N GLU A 250 23.94 -19.29 18.76
CA GLU A 250 24.79 -20.18 19.56
C GLU A 250 24.01 -21.48 19.68
N THR A 251 24.30 -22.42 18.79
CA THR A 251 23.89 -23.80 18.93
C THR A 251 24.62 -24.34 20.14
N THR A 252 23.93 -24.41 21.26
CA THR A 252 24.25 -25.36 22.30
C THR A 252 24.12 -26.75 21.67
N GLU A 253 25.26 -27.32 21.33
CA GLU A 253 25.39 -28.76 21.06
C GLU A 253 24.93 -29.52 22.30
N ASN A 254 23.76 -30.15 22.23
CA ASN A 254 23.37 -31.18 23.17
C ASN A 254 22.83 -32.39 22.41
N GLU A 255 23.71 -33.38 22.40
CA GLU A 255 23.48 -34.81 22.49
C GLU A 255 22.53 -35.50 21.52
N VAL A 256 23.18 -36.31 20.70
CA VAL A 256 22.62 -37.42 19.94
C VAL A 256 22.13 -38.49 20.90
N GLU A 257 20.83 -38.76 20.93
CA GLU A 257 20.32 -40.04 21.37
C GLU A 257 19.64 -40.80 20.21
N ASN A 258 20.19 -41.97 19.96
CA ASN A 258 19.68 -42.99 19.07
C ASN A 258 18.30 -43.53 19.54
N GLY A 259 17.32 -43.56 18.67
CA GLY A 259 16.03 -44.22 18.92
C GLY A 259 15.29 -44.56 17.66
N SER A 260 15.44 -45.83 17.26
CA SER A 260 14.54 -46.75 16.50
C SER A 260 13.31 -46.18 15.75
N GLY A 261 13.23 -46.57 14.48
CA GLY A 261 12.23 -46.16 13.51
C GLY A 261 10.77 -46.51 13.82
N GLU A 262 9.95 -45.50 13.55
CA GLU A 262 8.54 -45.67 13.21
C GLU A 262 8.28 -44.98 11.86
N PRO A 263 7.32 -45.50 11.03
CA PRO A 263 7.03 -44.89 9.74
C PRO A 263 6.41 -43.50 9.89
N PRO A 264 6.62 -42.55 8.97
CA PRO A 264 6.17 -41.20 9.11
C PRO A 264 4.65 -41.12 9.14
N LEU A 265 4.08 -40.79 10.28
CA LEU A 265 2.71 -40.30 10.43
C LEU A 265 2.49 -39.14 9.48
N LYS A 266 1.40 -39.19 8.70
CA LYS A 266 0.93 -38.07 7.85
C LYS A 266 1.05 -36.77 8.63
N ARG A 267 1.94 -35.89 8.20
CA ARG A 267 2.03 -34.53 8.75
C ARG A 267 0.69 -33.86 8.56
N VAL A 268 -0.03 -33.67 9.66
CA VAL A 268 -1.13 -32.71 9.71
C VAL A 268 -0.46 -31.36 9.48
N CYS A 269 -0.67 -30.76 8.32
CA CYS A 269 -0.19 -29.42 8.03
C CYS A 269 -0.81 -28.48 9.06
N LYS A 270 0.01 -27.96 9.97
CA LYS A 270 -0.39 -26.81 10.78
C LYS A 270 -0.71 -25.66 9.81
N PRO A 271 -1.76 -24.87 10.06
CA PRO A 271 -2.03 -23.71 9.23
C PRO A 271 -0.76 -22.86 9.15
N GLN A 272 -0.32 -22.58 7.93
CA GLN A 272 0.89 -21.82 7.68
C GLN A 272 0.66 -20.39 8.21
N GLN A 273 1.53 -19.91 9.10
CA GLN A 273 1.43 -18.55 9.62
C GLN A 273 1.67 -17.56 8.46
N LEU A 274 0.66 -16.77 8.13
CA LEU A 274 0.77 -15.74 7.10
C LEU A 274 1.21 -14.40 7.71
N PHE A 275 2.19 -13.76 7.06
CA PHE A 275 2.70 -12.44 7.41
C PHE A 275 1.88 -11.35 6.69
N CYS A 276 0.86 -10.81 7.33
CA CYS A 276 -0.08 -9.85 6.72
C CYS A 276 -0.66 -10.31 5.36
N GLY A 277 -0.98 -11.62 5.26
CA GLY A 277 -1.47 -12.26 4.05
C GLY A 277 -0.37 -12.71 3.07
N ILE A 278 0.92 -12.48 3.38
CA ILE A 278 2.05 -12.88 2.55
C ILE A 278 2.49 -14.30 2.93
N SER A 279 2.78 -15.14 1.93
CA SER A 279 3.28 -16.49 2.12
C SER A 279 4.63 -16.49 2.83
N PRO A 280 4.87 -17.37 3.84
CA PRO A 280 6.15 -17.46 4.55
C PRO A 280 7.30 -17.92 3.66
N ASN A 281 7.01 -18.55 2.52
CA ASN A 281 8.02 -18.96 1.55
C ASN A 281 8.58 -17.80 0.70
N SER A 282 8.11 -16.56 0.93
CA SER A 282 8.48 -15.39 0.13
C SER A 282 9.85 -14.80 0.49
N ALA A 283 10.38 -15.09 1.70
CA ALA A 283 11.72 -14.68 2.13
C ALA A 283 12.18 -15.51 3.36
N ASN A 284 13.39 -15.26 3.86
CA ASN A 284 13.87 -15.84 5.11
C ASN A 284 12.91 -15.50 6.26
N ILE A 285 12.46 -16.52 7.02
CA ILE A 285 11.47 -16.40 8.08
C ILE A 285 11.87 -15.39 9.17
N THR A 286 13.15 -15.41 9.57
CA THR A 286 13.68 -14.48 10.58
C THR A 286 13.62 -13.04 10.09
N PHE A 287 13.85 -12.81 8.79
CA PHE A 287 13.77 -11.47 8.22
C PHE A 287 12.30 -11.02 8.08
N LEU A 288 11.39 -11.93 7.77
CA LEU A 288 9.95 -11.65 7.78
C LEU A 288 9.48 -11.23 9.18
N GLU A 289 9.88 -11.97 10.22
CA GLU A 289 9.55 -11.62 11.62
C GLU A 289 10.10 -10.25 12.02
N LYS A 290 11.35 -9.94 11.63
CA LYS A 290 11.96 -8.63 11.90
C LYS A 290 11.21 -7.51 11.17
N ALA A 291 10.84 -7.72 9.92
CA ALA A 291 10.10 -6.74 9.13
C ALA A 291 8.69 -6.49 9.69
N GLU A 292 7.96 -7.56 10.05
CA GLU A 292 6.65 -7.45 10.69
C GLU A 292 6.74 -6.69 12.01
N LYS A 293 7.69 -7.06 12.88
CA LYS A 293 7.91 -6.41 14.18
C LYS A 293 8.27 -4.93 14.03
N LEU A 294 9.08 -4.57 13.02
CA LEU A 294 9.43 -3.18 12.73
C LEU A 294 8.16 -2.35 12.45
N GLY A 295 7.28 -2.86 11.58
CA GLY A 295 6.03 -2.19 11.25
C GLY A 295 5.10 -2.05 12.45
N VAL A 296 4.94 -3.10 13.25
CA VAL A 296 4.12 -3.07 14.48
C VAL A 296 4.67 -2.07 15.48
N ASN A 297 5.98 -2.10 15.76
CA ASN A 297 6.62 -1.20 16.72
C ASN A 297 6.49 0.28 16.31
N LEU A 298 6.65 0.59 15.02
CA LEU A 298 6.44 1.95 14.54
C LEU A 298 4.99 2.40 14.71
N ALA A 299 4.04 1.53 14.44
CA ALA A 299 2.63 1.85 14.65
C ALA A 299 2.32 2.12 16.12
N ASP A 300 2.82 1.30 17.05
CA ASP A 300 2.65 1.48 18.48
C ASP A 300 3.24 2.82 18.95
N LEU A 301 4.43 3.18 18.45
CA LEU A 301 5.05 4.47 18.74
C LEU A 301 4.18 5.66 18.27
N LEU A 302 3.59 5.57 17.08
CA LEU A 302 2.69 6.63 16.60
C LEU A 302 1.36 6.65 17.38
N ILE A 303 0.86 5.49 17.80
CA ILE A 303 -0.34 5.38 18.65
C ILE A 303 -0.11 6.07 19.99
N GLU A 304 1.04 5.84 20.65
CA GLU A 304 1.44 6.53 21.88
C GLU A 304 1.51 8.05 21.71
N LYS A 305 1.93 8.51 20.53
CA LYS A 305 1.92 9.94 20.16
C LYS A 305 0.54 10.51 19.81
N GLY A 306 -0.51 9.68 19.82
CA GLY A 306 -1.89 10.11 19.59
C GLY A 306 -2.44 9.88 18.18
N ALA A 307 -1.78 9.09 17.34
CA ALA A 307 -2.22 8.84 15.95
C ALA A 307 -3.65 8.29 15.86
N LEU A 308 -4.12 7.50 16.84
CA LEU A 308 -5.49 6.98 16.85
C LEU A 308 -6.55 8.10 16.92
N LYS A 309 -6.26 9.23 17.56
CA LYS A 309 -7.17 10.37 17.59
C LYS A 309 -7.42 10.91 16.17
N LEU A 310 -6.36 11.07 15.38
CA LEU A 310 -6.46 11.54 14.00
C LEU A 310 -7.19 10.53 13.10
N LEU A 311 -6.88 9.24 13.27
CA LEU A 311 -7.52 8.17 12.52
C LEU A 311 -9.02 8.04 12.81
N ASN A 312 -9.42 8.18 14.07
CA ASN A 312 -10.82 8.12 14.46
C ASN A 312 -11.60 9.34 13.95
N ALA A 313 -11.02 10.54 14.04
CA ALA A 313 -11.62 11.76 13.45
C ALA A 313 -11.83 11.58 11.93
N ALA A 314 -10.83 11.05 11.20
CA ALA A 314 -10.95 10.80 9.76
C ALA A 314 -12.05 9.76 9.42
N ARG A 315 -12.24 8.73 10.26
CA ARG A 315 -13.32 7.75 10.11
C ARG A 315 -14.70 8.37 10.32
N GLU A 316 -14.84 9.21 11.35
CA GLU A 316 -16.10 9.91 11.64
C GLU A 316 -16.49 10.88 10.53
N GLU A 317 -15.53 11.63 9.97
CA GLU A 317 -15.77 12.50 8.83
C GLU A 317 -16.24 11.72 7.61
N ALA A 318 -15.54 10.62 7.27
CA ALA A 318 -15.93 9.74 6.18
C ALA A 318 -17.36 9.19 6.36
N SER A 319 -17.76 8.85 7.59
CA SER A 319 -19.11 8.33 7.91
C SER A 319 -20.19 9.41 7.80
N LYS A 320 -19.93 10.63 8.25
CA LYS A 320 -20.87 11.76 8.16
C LYS A 320 -21.21 12.14 6.73
N ASP A 321 -20.23 12.04 5.86
CA ASP A 321 -20.42 12.28 4.42
C ASP A 321 -21.31 11.23 3.73
N VAL A 322 -21.34 9.99 4.23
CA VAL A 322 -22.24 8.93 3.74
C VAL A 322 -23.70 9.25 4.08
N VAL A 323 -23.98 9.73 5.27
CA VAL A 323 -25.36 10.02 5.74
C VAL A 323 -25.98 11.21 4.99
N LYS A 324 -25.18 12.24 4.63
CA LYS A 324 -25.67 13.41 3.87
C LYS A 324 -26.10 13.13 2.43
N ILE A 325 -25.81 11.97 1.88
CA ILE A 325 -26.17 11.60 0.50
C ILE A 325 -27.44 10.73 0.47
N GLN A 326 -27.82 10.13 1.60
CA GLN A 326 -29.03 9.30 1.72
C GLN A 326 -30.26 10.12 2.18
N SER A 327 -30.07 11.36 2.55
CA SER A 327 -31.13 12.35 2.87
C SER A 327 -31.32 13.35 1.71
#